data_0295b944261be6f24c6728a53f08fd81
#
_entry.id   0295b944261be6f24c6728a53f08fd81
#
_cell.length_a   1.000
_cell.length_b   1.000
_cell.length_c   1.000
_cell.angle_alpha   90.00
_cell.angle_beta   90.00
_cell.angle_gamma   90.00
#
_symmetry.space_group_name_H-M   'P 1'
#
loop_
_entity.id
_entity.type
_entity.pdbx_description
1 polymer ?
#
loop_
_entity_poly.entity_id
_entity_poly.type
_entity_poly.pdbx_seq_one_letter_code
_entity_poly.pdbx_strand_id
1 'polypeptide(L)'
;MDIAIKTVMNLHEFAPSPDVNAAFSGLVAAVVQATKLPKWCNDEVCREVQRRCSLSESEMEMYWSRRIASSSRPQQELEKFWYIDNYRELVRREVGLLGGSGLLLSEDSRAAMIGSGPLPLTAWCLWHQTGAAVDLVDVAPAALVQSRELARAIAWPVGVRVIAACGTK
;
A
#
# COMPACT_ATOMS: atom_id res chain seq x y z
N MET A 1 -12.65 8.87 19.25
CA MET A 1 -11.43 9.42 18.66
C MET A 1 -10.30 9.63 19.67
N ASP A 2 -10.53 10.25 20.80
CA ASP A 2 -9.50 10.56 21.83
C ASP A 2 -8.73 9.31 22.29
N ILE A 3 -9.44 8.25 22.68
CA ILE A 3 -8.84 6.98 23.09
C ILE A 3 -8.05 6.36 21.93
N ALA A 4 -8.59 6.33 20.72
CA ALA A 4 -7.94 5.71 19.56
C ALA A 4 -6.62 6.42 19.21
N ILE A 5 -6.57 7.74 19.21
CA ILE A 5 -5.33 8.50 18.98
C ILE A 5 -4.30 8.16 20.07
N LYS A 6 -4.70 8.19 21.34
CA LYS A 6 -3.80 7.87 22.47
C LYS A 6 -3.28 6.43 22.39
N THR A 7 -4.12 5.49 21.97
CA THR A 7 -3.69 4.09 21.77
C THR A 7 -2.58 4.01 20.73
N VAL A 8 -2.76 4.64 19.56
CA VAL A 8 -1.73 4.66 18.50
C VAL A 8 -0.47 5.40 18.96
N MET A 9 -0.61 6.49 19.71
CA MET A 9 0.52 7.26 20.24
C MET A 9 1.37 6.47 21.25
N ASN A 10 0.81 5.48 21.90
CA ASN A 10 1.49 4.62 22.89
C ASN A 10 2.08 3.33 22.28
N LEU A 11 1.91 3.09 20.97
CA LEU A 11 2.56 1.94 20.34
C LEU A 11 4.07 2.17 20.25
N HIS A 12 4.85 1.14 20.56
CA HIS A 12 6.31 1.13 20.44
C HIS A 12 6.80 0.30 19.26
N GLU A 13 5.97 -0.65 18.82
CA GLU A 13 6.23 -1.50 17.65
C GLU A 13 5.10 -1.32 16.64
N PHE A 14 5.42 -1.50 15.35
CA PHE A 14 4.48 -1.30 14.24
C PHE A 14 4.33 -2.53 13.35
N ALA A 15 5.10 -3.59 13.61
CA ALA A 15 4.96 -4.86 12.92
C ALA A 15 3.54 -5.44 13.15
N PRO A 16 2.95 -6.10 12.16
CA PRO A 16 1.60 -6.66 12.27
C PRO A 16 1.46 -7.60 13.46
N SER A 17 0.58 -7.23 14.37
CA SER A 17 0.20 -8.00 15.56
C SER A 17 -1.28 -7.74 15.88
N PRO A 18 -1.95 -8.57 16.69
CA PRO A 18 -3.32 -8.31 17.11
C PRO A 18 -3.52 -6.91 17.72
N ASP A 19 -2.59 -6.47 18.57
CA ASP A 19 -2.66 -5.18 19.26
C ASP A 19 -2.46 -4.00 18.28
N VAL A 20 -1.47 -4.09 17.40
CA VAL A 20 -1.23 -3.08 16.34
C VAL A 20 -2.44 -2.99 15.42
N ASN A 21 -2.95 -4.13 14.95
CA ASN A 21 -4.12 -4.16 14.07
C ASN A 21 -5.37 -3.58 14.76
N ALA A 22 -5.59 -3.89 16.04
CA ALA A 22 -6.71 -3.34 16.81
C ALA A 22 -6.58 -1.82 17.00
N ALA A 23 -5.38 -1.32 17.30
CA ALA A 23 -5.13 0.10 17.49
C ALA A 23 -5.42 0.91 16.21
N PHE A 24 -4.90 0.48 15.05
CA PHE A 24 -5.13 1.19 13.80
C PHE A 24 -6.56 1.02 13.27
N SER A 25 -7.18 -0.16 13.40
CA SER A 25 -8.60 -0.34 13.07
C SER A 25 -9.50 0.55 13.91
N GLY A 26 -9.20 0.67 15.21
CA GLY A 26 -9.89 1.58 16.11
C GLY A 26 -9.71 3.06 15.73
N LEU A 27 -8.52 3.44 15.27
CA LEU A 27 -8.27 4.80 14.78
C LEU A 27 -9.08 5.09 13.52
N VAL A 28 -9.06 4.20 12.53
CA VAL A 28 -9.83 4.34 11.28
C VAL A 28 -11.33 4.47 11.59
N ALA A 29 -11.88 3.57 12.40
CA ALA A 29 -13.29 3.62 12.79
C ALA A 29 -13.66 4.95 13.47
N ALA A 30 -12.79 5.44 14.36
CA ALA A 30 -13.00 6.70 15.05
C ALA A 30 -12.91 7.92 14.12
N VAL A 31 -12.01 7.90 13.14
CA VAL A 31 -11.86 8.98 12.14
C VAL A 31 -13.07 9.05 11.22
N VAL A 32 -13.52 7.89 10.71
CA VAL A 32 -14.70 7.81 9.81
C VAL A 32 -15.97 8.35 10.48
N GLN A 33 -16.13 8.14 11.79
CA GLN A 33 -17.30 8.60 12.53
C GLN A 33 -17.19 10.04 13.05
N ALA A 34 -16.02 10.66 12.99
CA ALA A 34 -15.80 11.95 13.58
C ALA A 34 -16.21 13.10 12.67
N THR A 35 -16.90 14.07 13.26
CA THR A 35 -17.21 15.34 12.60
C THR A 35 -16.14 16.41 12.83
N LYS A 36 -15.30 16.24 13.85
CA LYS A 36 -14.21 17.16 14.21
C LYS A 36 -13.13 16.44 15.04
N LEU A 37 -11.91 16.96 14.99
CA LEU A 37 -10.81 16.50 15.84
C LEU A 37 -11.01 16.94 17.30
N PRO A 38 -10.45 16.19 18.27
CA PRO A 38 -10.38 16.63 19.66
C PRO A 38 -9.65 17.98 19.78
N LYS A 39 -10.06 18.82 20.72
CA LYS A 39 -9.46 20.16 20.90
C LYS A 39 -7.95 20.14 21.18
N TRP A 40 -7.43 19.07 21.78
CA TRP A 40 -6.00 18.89 22.08
C TRP A 40 -5.20 18.33 20.90
N CYS A 41 -5.86 17.84 19.84
CA CYS A 41 -5.20 17.33 18.64
C CYS A 41 -4.81 18.52 17.75
N ASN A 42 -3.62 19.04 18.00
CA ASN A 42 -3.02 20.09 17.18
C ASN A 42 -2.25 19.49 15.99
N ASP A 43 -1.65 20.35 15.17
CA ASP A 43 -0.89 19.94 13.97
C ASP A 43 0.30 19.01 14.29
N GLU A 44 0.92 19.16 15.46
CA GLU A 44 2.04 18.31 15.88
C GLU A 44 1.57 16.89 16.15
N VAL A 45 0.47 16.75 16.91
CA VAL A 45 -0.15 15.45 17.17
C VAL A 45 -0.62 14.79 15.86
N CYS A 46 -1.24 15.58 14.98
CA CYS A 46 -1.67 15.05 13.66
C CYS A 46 -0.49 14.53 12.84
N ARG A 47 0.62 15.28 12.78
CA ARG A 47 1.84 14.82 12.08
C ARG A 47 2.42 13.55 12.69
N GLU A 48 2.44 13.46 14.03
CA GLU A 48 2.96 12.25 14.68
C GLU A 48 2.06 11.03 14.43
N VAL A 49 0.73 11.19 14.48
CA VAL A 49 -0.22 10.12 14.12
C VAL A 49 -0.01 9.69 12.67
N GLN A 50 0.11 10.62 11.73
CA GLN A 50 0.39 10.32 10.32
C GLN A 50 1.71 9.55 10.15
N ARG A 51 2.76 9.98 10.83
CA ARG A 51 4.06 9.28 10.82
C ARG A 51 3.93 7.84 11.32
N ARG A 52 3.18 7.62 12.40
CA ARG A 52 2.93 6.27 12.95
C ARG A 52 2.10 5.40 12.01
N CYS A 53 1.10 5.97 11.37
CA CYS A 53 0.33 5.27 10.33
C CYS A 53 1.24 4.82 9.18
N SER A 54 2.08 5.71 8.66
CA SER A 54 3.02 5.38 7.58
C SER A 54 4.02 4.29 7.98
N LEU A 55 4.53 4.31 9.22
CA LEU A 55 5.41 3.27 9.73
C LEU A 55 4.70 1.90 9.80
N SER A 56 3.48 1.88 10.35
CA SER A 56 2.70 0.63 10.46
C SER A 56 2.32 0.08 9.09
N GLU A 57 1.97 0.96 8.15
CA GLU A 57 1.68 0.56 6.77
C GLU A 57 2.91 -0.05 6.10
N SER A 58 4.06 0.60 6.22
CA SER A 58 5.33 0.11 5.67
C SER A 58 5.73 -1.26 6.27
N GLU A 59 5.59 -1.46 7.58
CA GLU A 59 5.86 -2.73 8.25
C GLU A 59 4.87 -3.82 7.82
N MET A 60 3.60 -3.50 7.70
CA MET A 60 2.56 -4.41 7.20
C MET A 60 2.84 -4.84 5.76
N GLU A 61 3.16 -3.89 4.88
CA GLU A 61 3.50 -4.19 3.49
C GLU A 61 4.75 -5.06 3.37
N MET A 62 5.80 -4.75 4.15
CA MET A 62 7.03 -5.54 4.18
C MET A 62 6.76 -6.97 4.67
N TYR A 63 5.97 -7.12 5.73
CA TYR A 63 5.58 -8.42 6.27
C TYR A 63 4.84 -9.27 5.23
N TRP A 64 3.79 -8.71 4.61
CA TRP A 64 2.99 -9.44 3.64
C TRP A 64 3.75 -9.74 2.35
N SER A 65 4.56 -8.82 1.89
CA SER A 65 5.41 -9.03 0.72
C SER A 65 6.38 -10.19 0.92
N ARG A 66 7.07 -10.25 2.07
CA ARG A 66 7.96 -11.36 2.43
C ARG A 66 7.20 -12.67 2.56
N ARG A 67 6.07 -12.66 3.23
CA ARG A 67 5.22 -13.83 3.43
C ARG A 67 4.73 -14.40 2.10
N ILE A 68 4.27 -13.57 1.19
CA ILE A 68 3.83 -13.98 -0.14
C ILE A 68 5.02 -14.51 -0.95
N ALA A 69 6.13 -13.78 -0.99
CA ALA A 69 7.30 -14.16 -1.77
C ALA A 69 7.96 -15.46 -1.31
N SER A 70 7.90 -15.78 -0.02
CA SER A 70 8.46 -17.02 0.55
C SER A 70 7.50 -18.22 0.49
N SER A 71 6.25 -18.01 0.09
CA SER A 71 5.26 -19.08 0.02
C SER A 71 5.55 -20.06 -1.14
N SER A 72 5.27 -21.34 -0.92
CA SER A 72 5.24 -22.34 -2.01
C SER A 72 4.09 -22.12 -3.01
N ARG A 73 3.11 -21.30 -2.64
CA ARG A 73 1.93 -20.92 -3.45
C ARG A 73 1.68 -19.41 -3.35
N PRO A 74 2.55 -18.56 -3.92
CA PRO A 74 2.51 -17.10 -3.71
C PRO A 74 1.18 -16.46 -4.09
N GLN A 75 0.56 -16.88 -5.19
CA GLN A 75 -0.73 -16.34 -5.62
C GLN A 75 -1.86 -16.68 -4.64
N GLN A 76 -1.88 -17.91 -4.10
CA GLN A 76 -2.86 -18.27 -3.07
C GLN A 76 -2.60 -17.54 -1.75
N GLU A 77 -1.35 -17.23 -1.44
CA GLU A 77 -1.00 -16.46 -0.24
C GLU A 77 -1.39 -14.99 -0.41
N LEU A 78 -1.24 -14.42 -1.60
CA LEU A 78 -1.70 -13.07 -1.94
C LEU A 78 -3.22 -12.91 -1.71
N GLU A 79 -4.03 -13.90 -2.08
CA GLU A 79 -5.49 -13.87 -1.86
C GLU A 79 -5.89 -13.86 -0.38
N LYS A 80 -4.99 -14.19 0.54
CA LYS A 80 -5.24 -14.10 1.98
C LYS A 80 -5.00 -12.69 2.55
N PHE A 81 -4.42 -11.80 1.78
CA PHE A 81 -4.23 -10.42 2.20
C PHE A 81 -5.58 -9.71 2.24
N TRP A 82 -6.03 -9.33 3.42
CA TRP A 82 -7.41 -8.85 3.64
C TRP A 82 -7.78 -7.57 2.89
N TYR A 83 -6.79 -6.80 2.41
CA TYR A 83 -7.03 -5.60 1.60
C TYR A 83 -6.96 -5.84 0.09
N ILE A 84 -6.75 -7.06 -0.38
CA ILE A 84 -6.57 -7.32 -1.81
C ILE A 84 -7.79 -6.87 -2.65
N ASP A 85 -8.99 -7.09 -2.16
CA ASP A 85 -10.21 -6.67 -2.85
C ASP A 85 -10.39 -5.15 -2.84
N ASN A 86 -9.92 -4.46 -1.79
CA ASN A 86 -9.91 -3.00 -1.75
C ASN A 86 -8.97 -2.42 -2.84
N TYR A 87 -7.79 -3.03 -3.04
CA TYR A 87 -6.87 -2.62 -4.12
C TYR A 87 -7.48 -2.88 -5.50
N ARG A 88 -8.12 -4.02 -5.71
CA ARG A 88 -8.82 -4.34 -6.95
C ARG A 88 -9.91 -3.33 -7.27
N GLU A 89 -10.72 -3.00 -6.29
CA GLU A 89 -11.82 -2.04 -6.44
C GLU A 89 -11.30 -0.61 -6.64
N LEU A 90 -10.27 -0.19 -5.89
CA LEU A 90 -9.62 1.11 -6.07
C LEU A 90 -9.14 1.27 -7.52
N VAL A 91 -8.34 0.33 -8.01
CA VAL A 91 -7.78 0.38 -9.37
C VAL A 91 -8.87 0.31 -10.42
N ARG A 92 -9.93 -0.48 -10.21
CA ARG A 92 -11.08 -0.50 -11.11
C ARG A 92 -11.73 0.88 -11.27
N ARG A 93 -11.85 1.63 -10.16
CA ARG A 93 -12.38 3.01 -10.19
C ARG A 93 -11.42 3.96 -10.87
N GLU A 94 -10.12 3.87 -10.59
CA GLU A 94 -9.09 4.71 -11.22
C GLU A 94 -9.06 4.51 -12.74
N VAL A 95 -9.05 3.27 -13.21
CA VAL A 95 -9.11 2.92 -14.64
C VAL A 95 -10.41 3.44 -15.27
N GLY A 96 -11.54 3.32 -14.57
CA GLY A 96 -12.82 3.87 -15.02
C GLY A 96 -12.80 5.39 -15.16
N LEU A 97 -12.19 6.11 -14.22
CA LEU A 97 -12.04 7.57 -14.28
C LEU A 97 -11.13 8.00 -15.44
N LEU A 98 -10.00 7.31 -15.65
CA LEU A 98 -9.11 7.55 -16.79
C LEU A 98 -9.84 7.33 -18.12
N GLY A 99 -10.58 6.22 -18.24
CA GLY A 99 -11.39 5.92 -19.41
C GLY A 99 -12.46 6.98 -19.68
N GLY A 100 -13.12 7.48 -18.63
CA GLY A 100 -14.08 8.58 -18.73
C GLY A 100 -13.46 9.91 -19.19
N SER A 101 -12.15 10.10 -18.98
CA SER A 101 -11.39 11.26 -19.49
C SER A 101 -10.78 11.02 -20.88
N GLY A 102 -11.05 9.88 -21.51
CA GLY A 102 -10.52 9.52 -22.83
C GLY A 102 -9.16 8.82 -22.81
N LEU A 103 -8.58 8.54 -21.64
CA LEU A 103 -7.34 7.80 -21.49
C LEU A 103 -7.62 6.32 -21.27
N LEU A 104 -7.50 5.52 -22.32
CA LEU A 104 -7.66 4.07 -22.24
C LEU A 104 -6.31 3.39 -22.05
N LEU A 105 -6.17 2.64 -20.97
CA LEU A 105 -5.00 1.82 -20.71
C LEU A 105 -5.16 0.43 -21.34
N SER A 106 -4.10 -0.03 -21.99
CA SER A 106 -4.01 -1.33 -22.66
C SER A 106 -2.62 -1.95 -22.48
N GLU A 107 -2.39 -3.10 -23.05
CA GLU A 107 -1.07 -3.77 -23.08
C GLU A 107 0.04 -2.95 -23.77
N ASP A 108 -0.33 -2.00 -24.63
CA ASP A 108 0.60 -1.07 -25.26
C ASP A 108 0.92 0.14 -24.37
N SER A 109 0.21 0.29 -23.25
CA SER A 109 0.39 1.41 -22.33
C SER A 109 1.51 1.13 -21.31
N ARG A 110 2.13 2.22 -20.84
CA ARG A 110 3.08 2.18 -19.72
C ARG A 110 2.69 3.22 -18.68
N ALA A 111 2.62 2.78 -17.44
CA ALA A 111 2.39 3.63 -16.26
C ALA A 111 3.61 3.58 -15.33
N ALA A 112 3.71 4.55 -14.42
CA ALA A 112 4.69 4.52 -13.34
C ALA A 112 3.97 4.71 -12.00
N MET A 113 4.29 3.86 -11.03
CA MET A 113 3.85 4.00 -9.65
C MET A 113 4.98 4.58 -8.82
N ILE A 114 4.81 5.81 -8.35
CA ILE A 114 5.79 6.52 -7.53
C ILE A 114 5.47 6.27 -6.06
N GLY A 115 6.48 5.86 -5.30
CA GLY A 115 6.29 5.36 -3.93
C GLY A 115 5.67 3.96 -3.93
N SER A 116 6.23 3.06 -4.75
CA SER A 116 5.63 1.74 -4.98
C SER A 116 5.65 0.82 -3.75
N GLY A 117 6.52 1.08 -2.79
CA GLY A 117 6.64 0.27 -1.58
C GLY A 117 7.14 -1.16 -1.82
N PRO A 118 7.20 -1.98 -0.77
CA PRO A 118 7.59 -3.37 -0.87
C PRO A 118 6.46 -4.29 -1.34
N LEU A 119 5.19 -3.83 -1.29
CA LEU A 119 3.99 -4.58 -1.67
C LEU A 119 3.18 -3.78 -2.73
N PRO A 120 3.64 -3.67 -3.98
CA PRO A 120 3.09 -2.77 -5.00
C PRO A 120 1.78 -3.29 -5.61
N LEU A 121 0.75 -3.51 -4.77
CA LEU A 121 -0.52 -4.12 -5.20
C LEU A 121 -1.33 -3.24 -6.13
N THR A 122 -1.30 -1.92 -5.99
CA THR A 122 -1.95 -1.02 -6.95
C THR A 122 -1.39 -1.23 -8.36
N ALA A 123 -0.06 -1.30 -8.50
CA ALA A 123 0.59 -1.55 -9.77
C ALA A 123 0.28 -2.96 -10.32
N TRP A 124 0.26 -3.97 -9.44
CA TRP A 124 -0.10 -5.34 -9.83
C TRP A 124 -1.56 -5.43 -10.29
N CYS A 125 -2.49 -4.81 -9.57
CA CYS A 125 -3.90 -4.76 -9.97
C CYS A 125 -4.10 -3.99 -11.28
N LEU A 126 -3.36 -2.89 -11.49
CA LEU A 126 -3.42 -2.11 -12.72
C LEU A 126 -3.00 -2.96 -13.93
N TRP A 127 -1.83 -3.60 -13.83
CA TRP A 127 -1.40 -4.53 -14.87
C TRP A 127 -2.42 -5.66 -15.08
N HIS A 128 -2.91 -6.28 -14.02
CA HIS A 128 -3.84 -7.41 -14.11
C HIS A 128 -5.18 -7.03 -14.78
N GLN A 129 -5.63 -5.78 -14.62
CA GLN A 129 -6.89 -5.31 -15.19
C GLN A 129 -6.75 -4.77 -16.61
N THR A 130 -5.58 -4.23 -16.98
CA THR A 130 -5.40 -3.49 -18.24
C THR A 130 -4.37 -4.08 -19.18
N GLY A 131 -3.50 -4.95 -18.69
CA GLY A 131 -2.31 -5.42 -19.42
C GLY A 131 -1.18 -4.38 -19.48
N ALA A 132 -1.38 -3.15 -19.03
CA ALA A 132 -0.40 -2.07 -19.09
C ALA A 132 0.88 -2.42 -18.32
N ALA A 133 2.05 -2.15 -18.91
CA ALA A 133 3.32 -2.27 -18.20
C ALA A 133 3.41 -1.21 -17.09
N VAL A 134 3.89 -1.57 -15.89
CA VAL A 134 4.02 -0.63 -14.78
C VAL A 134 5.45 -0.58 -14.27
N ASP A 135 6.02 0.61 -14.22
CA ASP A 135 7.30 0.87 -13.59
C ASP A 135 7.11 1.16 -12.10
N LEU A 136 7.83 0.44 -11.24
CA LEU A 136 7.81 0.62 -9.79
C LEU A 136 8.95 1.57 -9.41
N VAL A 137 8.62 2.73 -8.88
CA VAL A 137 9.59 3.77 -8.50
C VAL A 137 9.52 3.97 -7.00
N ASP A 138 10.66 3.82 -6.31
CA ASP A 138 10.77 4.09 -4.88
C ASP A 138 12.15 4.63 -4.51
N VAL A 139 12.26 5.30 -3.36
CA VAL A 139 13.51 5.79 -2.80
C VAL A 139 14.13 4.81 -1.81
N ALA A 140 13.33 3.90 -1.23
CA ALA A 140 13.76 2.98 -0.19
C ALA A 140 14.39 1.71 -0.79
N PRO A 141 15.71 1.48 -0.65
CA PRO A 141 16.38 0.31 -1.23
C PRO A 141 15.76 -1.02 -0.77
N ALA A 142 15.35 -1.12 0.50
CA ALA A 142 14.74 -2.32 1.04
C ALA A 142 13.39 -2.63 0.37
N ALA A 143 12.57 -1.60 0.11
CA ALA A 143 11.30 -1.76 -0.61
C ALA A 143 11.52 -2.26 -2.04
N LEU A 144 12.51 -1.68 -2.74
CA LEU A 144 12.87 -2.08 -4.11
C LEU A 144 13.38 -3.53 -4.21
N VAL A 145 14.18 -3.98 -3.23
CA VAL A 145 14.62 -5.38 -3.18
C VAL A 145 13.41 -6.28 -2.99
N GLN A 146 12.58 -5.96 -2.01
CA GLN A 146 11.43 -6.80 -1.66
C GLN A 146 10.37 -6.83 -2.77
N SER A 147 10.10 -5.71 -3.44
CA SER A 147 9.16 -5.68 -4.57
C SER A 147 9.63 -6.50 -5.77
N ARG A 148 10.97 -6.57 -6.01
CA ARG A 148 11.53 -7.48 -7.03
C ARG A 148 11.35 -8.95 -6.67
N GLU A 149 11.56 -9.32 -5.41
CA GLU A 149 11.37 -10.69 -4.92
C GLU A 149 9.90 -11.10 -5.05
N LEU A 150 8.99 -10.22 -4.63
CA LEU A 150 7.56 -10.44 -4.77
C LEU A 150 7.16 -10.61 -6.24
N ALA A 151 7.59 -9.70 -7.12
CA ALA A 151 7.26 -9.74 -8.54
C ALA A 151 7.68 -11.07 -9.19
N ARG A 152 8.86 -11.58 -8.85
CA ARG A 152 9.32 -12.90 -9.31
C ARG A 152 8.44 -14.03 -8.76
N ALA A 153 8.10 -13.99 -7.48
CA ALA A 153 7.33 -15.03 -6.83
C ALA A 153 5.91 -15.17 -7.38
N ILE A 154 5.23 -14.05 -7.64
CA ILE A 154 3.87 -14.06 -8.23
C ILE A 154 3.86 -14.14 -9.76
N ALA A 155 5.00 -14.39 -10.37
CA ALA A 155 5.17 -14.46 -11.84
C ALA A 155 4.63 -13.21 -12.55
N TRP A 156 4.90 -12.02 -11.98
CA TRP A 156 4.59 -10.76 -12.63
C TRP A 156 5.36 -10.68 -13.97
N PRO A 157 4.71 -10.32 -15.07
CA PRO A 157 5.27 -10.51 -16.39
C PRO A 157 6.54 -9.69 -16.67
N VAL A 158 7.22 -10.10 -17.72
CA VAL A 158 8.36 -9.39 -18.29
C VAL A 158 7.91 -7.98 -18.69
N GLY A 159 8.54 -6.94 -18.09
CA GLY A 159 8.21 -5.55 -18.39
C GLY A 159 8.06 -4.68 -17.15
N VAL A 160 7.93 -5.26 -15.96
CA VAL A 160 8.01 -4.51 -14.69
C VAL A 160 9.46 -4.07 -14.47
N ARG A 161 9.68 -2.76 -14.47
CA ARG A 161 10.96 -2.16 -14.07
C ARG A 161 10.84 -1.68 -12.64
N VAL A 162 11.89 -1.93 -11.86
CA VAL A 162 12.00 -1.44 -10.48
C VAL A 162 13.13 -0.42 -10.44
N ILE A 163 12.79 0.84 -10.21
CA ILE A 163 13.62 2.02 -10.39
C ILE A 163 13.88 2.69 -9.05
N ALA A 164 15.14 2.88 -8.70
CA ALA A 164 15.54 3.66 -7.54
C ALA A 164 15.57 5.15 -7.93
N ALA A 165 14.54 5.89 -7.57
CA ALA A 165 14.46 7.32 -7.84
C ALA A 165 13.55 8.04 -6.85
N CYS A 166 13.79 9.35 -6.68
CA CYS A 166 12.86 10.25 -6.04
C CYS A 166 11.89 10.79 -7.10
N GLY A 167 10.59 10.67 -6.86
CA GLY A 167 9.56 11.14 -7.79
C GLY A 167 9.51 12.66 -8.01
N THR A 168 10.33 13.42 -7.26
CA THR A 168 10.43 14.88 -7.36
C THR A 168 11.68 15.38 -8.08
N LYS A 169 12.48 14.49 -8.65
CA LYS A 169 13.73 14.84 -9.38
C LYS A 169 13.70 14.26 -10.78
#